data_6b5dabe0be2768b3649d63a2c98e47bd
#
_entry.id   6b5dabe0be2768b3649d63a2c98e47bd
#
_cell.length_a   1.000
_cell.length_b   1.000
_cell.length_c   1.000
_cell.angle_alpha   90.00
_cell.angle_beta   90.00
_cell.angle_gamma   90.00
#
_symmetry.space_group_name_H-M   'P 1'
#
loop_
_entity.id
_entity.type
_entity.pdbx_description
1 polymer ?
#
loop_
_entity_poly.entity_id
_entity_poly.type
_entity_poly.pdbx_seq_one_letter_code
_entity_poly.pdbx_strand_id
1 'polypeptide(L)'
;PGKVQIKAKVAFAPETPMTVAQGLVKPAAGRRLMGDTIKLHAPRHRKFVQGGQRLVELVVNGQVVAKSMVLADGNVHDLEFEHYIARSSWVTLRHFPQLHTNPVNVIVGGKPIRASRLSALWCAESVKLLWRNRHRFIKKKEQPAAKLAYDRAFETYRRIAAECP
;
A
#
# COMPACT_ATOMS: atom_id res chain seq x y z
N PRO A 1 -17.18 -13.77 10.40
CA PRO A 1 -16.51 -12.81 11.25
C PRO A 1 -15.86 -13.50 12.45
N GLY A 2 -14.70 -12.99 12.90
CA GLY A 2 -14.00 -13.59 14.02
C GLY A 2 -12.66 -12.91 14.31
N LYS A 3 -12.03 -13.33 15.41
CA LYS A 3 -10.68 -12.93 15.77
C LYS A 3 -9.67 -13.67 14.89
N VAL A 4 -8.68 -12.95 14.38
CA VAL A 4 -7.58 -13.48 13.58
C VAL A 4 -6.28 -13.17 14.31
N GLN A 5 -5.46 -14.20 14.50
CA GLN A 5 -4.08 -14.02 14.98
C GLN A 5 -3.15 -13.82 13.79
N ILE A 6 -2.34 -12.80 13.86
CA ILE A 6 -1.35 -12.45 12.86
C ILE A 6 0.03 -12.60 13.51
N LYS A 7 0.80 -13.58 13.06
CA LYS A 7 2.15 -13.86 13.54
C LYS A 7 3.16 -13.52 12.45
N ALA A 8 4.23 -12.85 12.83
CA ALA A 8 5.30 -12.49 11.91
C ALA A 8 6.65 -12.51 12.63
N LYS A 9 7.71 -12.63 11.83
CA LYS A 9 9.08 -12.44 12.28
C LYS A 9 9.65 -11.22 11.59
N VAL A 10 10.35 -10.37 12.36
CA VAL A 10 10.98 -9.17 11.83
C VAL A 10 12.38 -9.01 12.42
N ALA A 11 13.30 -8.51 11.61
CA ALA A 11 14.62 -8.10 12.05
C ALA A 11 14.93 -6.71 11.50
N PHE A 12 15.48 -5.85 12.31
CA PHE A 12 15.98 -4.55 11.90
C PHE A 12 17.48 -4.48 12.10
N ALA A 13 18.18 -3.95 11.09
CA ALA A 13 19.62 -3.73 11.19
C ALA A 13 19.95 -2.83 12.39
N PRO A 14 21.03 -3.15 13.15
CA PRO A 14 21.44 -2.35 14.31
C PRO A 14 21.91 -0.95 13.91
N GLU A 15 22.32 -0.79 12.65
CA GLU A 15 22.72 0.49 12.10
C GLU A 15 21.77 0.87 10.94
N THR A 16 21.12 2.02 11.04
CA THR A 16 20.11 2.45 10.08
C THR A 16 20.31 3.92 9.71
N PRO A 17 20.22 4.31 8.41
CA PRO A 17 20.24 5.72 8.04
C PRO A 17 19.18 6.51 8.82
N MET A 18 19.54 7.70 9.32
CA MET A 18 18.66 8.51 10.20
C MET A 18 17.30 8.79 9.53
N THR A 19 17.29 9.10 8.24
CA THR A 19 16.05 9.38 7.49
C THR A 19 15.09 8.21 7.48
N VAL A 20 15.62 7.00 7.51
CA VAL A 20 14.90 5.75 7.54
C VAL A 20 14.41 5.44 8.96
N ALA A 21 15.30 5.56 9.95
CA ALA A 21 14.98 5.29 11.34
C ALA A 21 13.89 6.21 11.90
N GLN A 22 13.83 7.46 11.43
CA GLN A 22 12.87 8.46 11.88
C GLN A 22 11.59 8.52 11.05
N GLY A 23 11.48 7.70 9.98
CA GLY A 23 10.32 7.75 9.10
C GLY A 23 10.20 9.06 8.29
N LEU A 24 11.26 9.88 8.29
CA LEU A 24 11.28 11.16 7.60
C LEU A 24 11.80 10.99 6.18
N VAL A 25 10.89 10.70 5.25
CA VAL A 25 11.12 11.04 3.85
C VAL A 25 10.68 12.49 3.68
N LYS A 26 11.60 13.44 3.81
CA LYS A 26 11.34 14.80 3.34
C LYS A 26 11.28 14.73 1.81
N PRO A 27 10.16 15.05 1.16
CA PRO A 27 10.16 15.26 -0.28
C PRO A 27 11.20 16.35 -0.55
N ALA A 28 12.07 16.12 -1.54
CA ALA A 28 13.03 17.14 -1.95
C ALA A 28 12.23 18.39 -2.33
N ALA A 29 12.40 19.47 -1.56
CA ALA A 29 11.71 20.71 -1.80
C ALA A 29 12.02 21.17 -3.24
N GLY A 30 10.97 21.44 -4.03
CA GLY A 30 11.08 22.08 -5.34
C GLY A 30 11.10 21.17 -6.58
N ARG A 31 10.85 19.87 -6.50
CA ARG A 31 10.76 19.01 -7.68
C ARG A 31 9.35 18.82 -8.18
N ARG A 32 9.05 19.32 -9.37
CA ARG A 32 7.85 18.95 -10.14
C ARG A 32 7.93 17.48 -10.52
N LEU A 33 6.90 16.72 -10.18
CA LEU A 33 6.69 15.31 -10.59
C LEU A 33 6.31 15.19 -12.07
N MET A 34 7.11 15.76 -12.96
CA MET A 34 6.89 15.65 -14.40
C MET A 34 8.21 15.27 -15.08
N GLY A 35 8.36 13.97 -15.34
CA GLY A 35 9.26 13.48 -16.36
C GLY A 35 10.73 13.30 -15.97
N ASP A 36 11.19 13.78 -14.86
CA ASP A 36 12.57 13.59 -14.44
C ASP A 36 12.75 12.31 -13.62
N THR A 37 13.72 11.53 -14.03
CA THR A 37 14.25 10.42 -13.24
C THR A 37 14.54 10.94 -11.83
N ILE A 38 13.88 10.37 -10.82
CA ILE A 38 14.20 10.67 -9.43
C ILE A 38 15.65 10.22 -9.19
N LYS A 39 16.59 11.14 -9.37
CA LYS A 39 17.95 10.92 -8.93
C LYS A 39 17.92 10.96 -7.40
N LEU A 40 17.82 9.80 -6.78
CA LEU A 40 18.07 9.64 -5.36
C LEU A 40 19.54 9.94 -5.11
N HIS A 41 19.87 11.22 -4.97
CA HIS A 41 21.18 11.59 -4.48
C HIS A 41 21.25 11.18 -3.01
N ALA A 42 21.90 10.05 -2.76
CA ALA A 42 22.30 9.73 -1.41
C ALA A 42 23.12 10.92 -0.86
N PRO A 43 22.73 11.51 0.28
CA PRO A 43 23.52 12.58 0.88
C PRO A 43 24.93 12.05 1.14
N ARG A 44 25.94 12.85 0.76
CA ARG A 44 27.37 12.49 0.89
C ARG A 44 27.76 12.16 2.35
N HIS A 45 26.99 12.64 3.31
CA HIS A 45 27.16 12.35 4.73
C HIS A 45 25.85 11.77 5.29
N ARG A 46 25.72 10.47 5.28
CA ARG A 46 24.60 9.78 5.94
C ARG A 46 24.89 9.76 7.44
N LYS A 47 24.05 10.40 8.22
CA LYS A 47 24.00 10.14 9.65
C LYS A 47 23.27 8.82 9.86
N PHE A 48 23.85 7.96 10.67
CA PHE A 48 23.26 6.70 11.06
C PHE A 48 22.75 6.78 12.50
N VAL A 49 21.73 6.02 12.79
CA VAL A 49 21.21 5.78 14.14
C VAL A 49 21.60 4.37 14.53
N GLN A 50 22.26 4.22 15.65
CA GLN A 50 22.61 2.92 16.22
C GLN A 50 21.49 2.44 17.14
N GLY A 51 21.04 1.21 16.95
CA GLY A 51 20.00 0.60 17.75
C GLY A 51 18.67 1.36 17.75
N GLY A 52 18.04 1.37 18.92
CA GLY A 52 16.75 1.98 19.15
C GLY A 52 15.58 1.11 18.75
N GLN A 53 14.39 1.68 18.77
CA GLN A 53 13.16 0.97 18.46
C GLN A 53 12.60 1.38 17.09
N ARG A 54 11.95 0.42 16.42
CA ARG A 54 11.27 0.61 15.15
C ARG A 54 9.80 0.24 15.29
N LEU A 55 8.95 1.11 14.78
CA LEU A 55 7.51 0.91 14.82
C LEU A 55 7.07 -0.04 13.70
N VAL A 56 6.40 -1.13 14.06
CA VAL A 56 5.70 -2.00 13.12
C VAL A 56 4.20 -1.83 13.33
N GLU A 57 3.48 -1.61 12.24
CA GLU A 57 2.04 -1.37 12.25
C GLU A 57 1.31 -2.52 11.59
N LEU A 58 0.22 -2.97 12.23
CA LEU A 58 -0.78 -3.83 11.59
C LEU A 58 -1.79 -2.93 10.87
N VAL A 59 -1.95 -3.16 9.58
CA VAL A 59 -2.87 -2.40 8.72
C VAL A 59 -3.96 -3.32 8.20
N VAL A 60 -5.21 -2.92 8.38
CA VAL A 60 -6.38 -3.62 7.84
C VAL A 60 -7.15 -2.64 6.96
N ASN A 61 -7.37 -3.00 5.70
CA ASN A 61 -8.09 -2.16 4.73
C ASN A 61 -7.56 -0.71 4.64
N GLY A 62 -6.25 -0.51 4.83
CA GLY A 62 -5.61 0.80 4.79
C GLY A 62 -5.59 1.56 6.12
N GLN A 63 -6.22 1.04 7.18
CA GLN A 63 -6.24 1.64 8.51
C GLN A 63 -5.26 0.93 9.44
N VAL A 64 -4.48 1.70 10.20
CA VAL A 64 -3.62 1.17 11.26
C VAL A 64 -4.51 0.76 12.44
N VAL A 65 -4.51 -0.53 12.77
CA VAL A 65 -5.35 -1.10 13.82
C VAL A 65 -4.56 -1.55 15.06
N ALA A 66 -3.27 -1.81 14.92
CA ALA A 66 -2.39 -2.11 16.04
C ALA A 66 -0.95 -1.69 15.72
N LYS A 67 -0.13 -1.58 16.76
CA LYS A 67 1.26 -1.14 16.68
C LYS A 67 2.11 -1.97 17.63
N SER A 68 3.36 -2.23 17.25
CA SER A 68 4.38 -2.85 18.09
C SER A 68 5.73 -2.15 17.89
N MET A 69 6.50 -2.02 18.97
CA MET A 69 7.87 -1.51 18.91
C MET A 69 8.84 -2.68 18.94
N VAL A 70 9.79 -2.68 18.03
CA VAL A 70 10.79 -3.75 17.84
C VAL A 70 12.19 -3.15 17.95
N LEU A 71 13.08 -3.83 18.65
CA LEU A 71 14.49 -3.40 18.76
C LEU A 71 15.20 -3.58 17.40
N ALA A 72 16.04 -2.59 17.08
CA ALA A 72 16.95 -2.64 15.93
C ALA A 72 18.33 -3.12 16.41
N ASP A 73 18.42 -4.40 16.69
CA ASP A 73 19.60 -5.06 17.27
C ASP A 73 20.19 -6.15 16.35
N GLY A 74 19.61 -6.32 15.14
CA GLY A 74 20.02 -7.36 14.21
C GLY A 74 19.40 -8.73 14.46
N ASN A 75 18.72 -8.91 15.59
CA ASN A 75 18.08 -10.17 15.93
C ASN A 75 16.68 -10.29 15.30
N VAL A 76 16.19 -11.52 15.21
CA VAL A 76 14.83 -11.79 14.77
C VAL A 76 13.91 -11.73 15.97
N HIS A 77 12.88 -10.89 15.88
CA HIS A 77 11.84 -10.72 16.88
C HIS A 77 10.51 -11.31 16.38
N ASP A 78 9.83 -12.03 17.26
CA ASP A 78 8.48 -12.52 16.98
C ASP A 78 7.46 -11.43 17.28
N LEU A 79 6.54 -11.22 16.34
CA LEU A 79 5.41 -10.32 16.48
C LEU A 79 4.11 -11.11 16.49
N GLU A 80 3.22 -10.74 17.38
CA GLU A 80 1.88 -11.30 17.45
C GLU A 80 0.86 -10.17 17.62
N PHE A 81 -0.16 -10.19 16.74
CA PHE A 81 -1.30 -9.28 16.80
C PHE A 81 -2.58 -10.09 16.79
N GLU A 82 -3.59 -9.60 17.48
CA GLU A 82 -4.95 -10.11 17.40
C GLU A 82 -5.87 -8.99 16.92
N HIS A 83 -6.71 -9.28 15.92
CA HIS A 83 -7.68 -8.32 15.42
C HIS A 83 -8.98 -9.00 15.02
N TYR A 84 -10.12 -8.36 15.30
CA TYR A 84 -11.42 -8.86 14.91
C TYR A 84 -11.75 -8.42 13.47
N ILE A 85 -12.00 -9.40 12.61
CA ILE A 85 -12.37 -9.18 11.20
C ILE A 85 -13.86 -9.44 11.03
N ALA A 86 -14.65 -8.39 10.85
CA ALA A 86 -16.10 -8.47 10.69
C ALA A 86 -16.54 -8.83 9.27
N ARG A 87 -15.74 -8.49 8.26
CA ARG A 87 -16.00 -8.69 6.83
C ARG A 87 -14.71 -8.97 6.08
N SER A 88 -14.82 -9.48 4.86
CA SER A 88 -13.65 -9.74 4.01
C SER A 88 -12.76 -8.51 3.91
N SER A 89 -11.49 -8.69 4.24
CA SER A 89 -10.51 -7.63 4.42
C SER A 89 -9.15 -8.07 3.92
N TRP A 90 -8.29 -7.13 3.55
CA TRP A 90 -6.88 -7.38 3.38
C TRP A 90 -6.10 -6.86 4.60
N VAL A 91 -5.05 -7.58 4.94
CA VAL A 91 -4.20 -7.33 6.12
C VAL A 91 -2.74 -7.27 5.68
N THR A 92 -1.99 -6.31 6.18
CA THR A 92 -0.55 -6.21 5.95
C THR A 92 0.15 -5.69 7.19
N LEU A 93 1.41 -6.02 7.34
CA LEU A 93 2.32 -5.38 8.29
C LEU A 93 3.14 -4.34 7.54
N ARG A 94 3.43 -3.24 8.20
CA ARG A 94 4.22 -2.16 7.62
C ARG A 94 5.16 -1.54 8.64
N HIS A 95 6.35 -1.19 8.18
CA HIS A 95 7.25 -0.24 8.84
C HIS A 95 7.43 0.94 7.89
N PHE A 96 6.76 2.03 8.16
CA PHE A 96 6.79 3.21 7.29
C PHE A 96 8.10 3.99 7.46
N PRO A 97 8.73 4.47 6.35
CA PRO A 97 8.31 4.40 4.95
C PRO A 97 8.96 3.25 4.17
N GLN A 98 9.63 2.31 4.82
CA GLN A 98 10.59 1.41 4.19
C GLN A 98 10.00 0.17 3.57
N LEU A 99 9.09 -0.48 4.27
CA LEU A 99 8.59 -1.78 3.84
C LEU A 99 7.14 -2.00 4.26
N HIS A 100 6.50 -2.85 3.52
CA HIS A 100 5.26 -3.53 3.90
C HIS A 100 5.33 -4.96 3.38
N THR A 101 4.62 -5.86 4.04
CA THR A 101 4.43 -7.22 3.53
C THR A 101 3.48 -7.21 2.35
N ASN A 102 3.45 -8.29 1.58
CA ASN A 102 2.31 -8.53 0.70
C ASN A 102 1.03 -8.60 1.54
N PRO A 103 -0.11 -8.10 1.02
CA PRO A 103 -1.37 -8.23 1.73
C PRO A 103 -1.84 -9.68 1.77
N VAL A 104 -2.37 -10.09 2.92
CA VAL A 104 -3.07 -11.35 3.10
C VAL A 104 -4.57 -11.08 3.07
N ASN A 105 -5.30 -11.81 2.26
CA ASN A 105 -6.76 -11.68 2.16
C ASN A 105 -7.44 -12.60 3.18
N VAL A 106 -8.20 -12.00 4.06
CA VAL A 106 -9.10 -12.70 5.00
C VAL A 106 -10.51 -12.67 4.41
N ILE A 107 -11.00 -13.80 3.95
CA ILE A 107 -12.32 -13.91 3.32
C ILE A 107 -13.35 -14.37 4.34
N VAL A 108 -14.43 -13.61 4.49
CA VAL A 108 -15.53 -13.89 5.40
C VAL A 108 -16.79 -14.24 4.62
N GLY A 109 -17.33 -15.44 4.86
CA GLY A 109 -18.54 -15.92 4.20
C GLY A 109 -18.46 -15.98 2.67
N GLY A 110 -17.27 -16.20 2.11
CA GLY A 110 -17.06 -16.25 0.65
C GLY A 110 -17.27 -14.93 -0.08
N LYS A 111 -17.48 -13.82 0.64
CA LYS A 111 -17.74 -12.51 0.04
C LYS A 111 -16.45 -11.83 -0.39
N PRO A 112 -16.44 -11.10 -1.51
CA PRO A 112 -15.26 -10.35 -1.95
C PRO A 112 -14.92 -9.20 -0.98
N ILE A 113 -13.66 -8.77 -1.03
CA ILE A 113 -13.22 -7.60 -0.26
C ILE A 113 -13.83 -6.33 -0.88
N ARG A 114 -14.50 -5.54 -0.02
CA ARG A 114 -15.10 -4.24 -0.38
C ARG A 114 -14.69 -3.22 0.67
N ALA A 115 -13.41 -2.81 0.59
CA ALA A 115 -12.76 -2.06 1.66
C ALA A 115 -13.02 -0.55 1.58
N SER A 116 -13.06 0.03 0.37
CA SER A 116 -13.08 1.49 0.21
C SER A 116 -13.85 1.92 -1.03
N ARG A 117 -14.96 2.60 -0.81
CA ARG A 117 -15.75 3.25 -1.87
C ARG A 117 -14.94 4.29 -2.63
N LEU A 118 -14.18 5.13 -1.90
CA LEU A 118 -13.35 6.17 -2.51
C LEU A 118 -12.29 5.59 -3.44
N SER A 119 -11.62 4.51 -3.03
CA SER A 119 -10.62 3.84 -3.88
C SER A 119 -11.24 3.25 -5.13
N ALA A 120 -12.43 2.66 -5.03
CA ALA A 120 -13.13 2.12 -6.19
C ALA A 120 -13.57 3.24 -7.16
N LEU A 121 -14.09 4.36 -6.65
CA LEU A 121 -14.42 5.53 -7.48
C LEU A 121 -13.17 6.13 -8.13
N TRP A 122 -12.06 6.22 -7.39
CA TRP A 122 -10.79 6.66 -7.96
C TRP A 122 -10.33 5.76 -9.11
N CYS A 123 -10.44 4.44 -8.95
CA CYS A 123 -10.15 3.49 -10.03
C CYS A 123 -11.08 3.70 -11.25
N ALA A 124 -12.37 3.94 -11.03
CA ALA A 124 -13.30 4.24 -12.11
C ALA A 124 -12.86 5.49 -12.91
N GLU A 125 -12.56 6.58 -12.21
CA GLU A 125 -12.10 7.80 -12.88
C GLU A 125 -10.72 7.63 -13.55
N SER A 126 -9.84 6.81 -12.96
CA SER A 126 -8.55 6.47 -13.57
C SER A 126 -8.72 5.72 -14.90
N VAL A 127 -9.71 4.83 -15.02
CA VAL A 127 -10.04 4.15 -16.29
C VAL A 127 -10.43 5.16 -17.37
N LYS A 128 -11.28 6.16 -17.04
CA LYS A 128 -11.64 7.23 -18.00
C LYS A 128 -10.42 8.05 -18.41
N LEU A 129 -9.58 8.41 -17.44
CA LEU A 129 -8.37 9.16 -17.70
C LEU A 129 -7.41 8.39 -18.61
N LEU A 130 -7.23 7.09 -18.36
CA LEU A 130 -6.42 6.20 -19.19
C LEU A 130 -6.96 6.15 -20.64
N TRP A 131 -8.26 5.95 -20.81
CA TRP A 131 -8.86 5.98 -22.14
C TRP A 131 -8.58 7.30 -22.85
N ARG A 132 -8.91 8.44 -22.19
CA ARG A 132 -8.70 9.78 -22.77
C ARG A 132 -7.27 10.01 -23.23
N ASN A 133 -6.27 9.52 -22.47
CA ASN A 133 -4.87 9.77 -22.74
C ASN A 133 -4.24 8.73 -23.69
N ARG A 134 -4.80 7.52 -23.77
CA ARG A 134 -4.14 6.38 -24.46
C ARG A 134 -4.82 5.92 -25.72
N HIS A 135 -6.14 6.17 -25.94
CA HIS A 135 -6.88 5.66 -27.11
C HIS A 135 -6.20 6.00 -28.43
N ARG A 136 -5.58 7.17 -28.56
CA ARG A 136 -4.88 7.60 -29.77
C ARG A 136 -3.67 6.75 -30.17
N PHE A 137 -3.11 5.98 -29.21
CA PHE A 137 -2.00 5.07 -29.46
C PHE A 137 -2.46 3.64 -29.82
N ILE A 138 -3.76 3.37 -29.75
CA ILE A 138 -4.36 2.09 -30.11
C ILE A 138 -4.65 2.12 -31.60
N LYS A 139 -4.30 1.04 -32.31
CA LYS A 139 -4.61 0.93 -33.75
C LYS A 139 -6.11 1.13 -34.00
N LYS A 140 -6.47 1.92 -35.01
CA LYS A 140 -7.87 2.28 -35.29
C LYS A 140 -8.82 1.07 -35.33
N LYS A 141 -8.39 -0.05 -35.93
CA LYS A 141 -9.19 -1.29 -36.02
C LYS A 141 -9.45 -1.96 -34.65
N GLU A 142 -8.60 -1.68 -33.64
CA GLU A 142 -8.69 -2.26 -32.29
C GLU A 142 -9.42 -1.33 -31.31
N GLN A 143 -9.59 -0.06 -31.66
CA GLN A 143 -10.22 0.94 -30.78
C GLN A 143 -11.64 0.56 -30.32
N PRO A 144 -12.54 0.01 -31.15
CA PRO A 144 -13.88 -0.37 -30.69
C PRO A 144 -13.86 -1.44 -29.60
N ALA A 145 -13.04 -2.48 -29.77
CA ALA A 145 -12.88 -3.54 -28.77
C ALA A 145 -12.22 -3.03 -27.49
N ALA A 146 -11.21 -2.20 -27.63
CA ALA A 146 -10.55 -1.55 -26.49
C ALA A 146 -11.53 -0.64 -25.72
N LYS A 147 -12.32 0.19 -26.43
CA LYS A 147 -13.34 1.05 -25.82
C LYS A 147 -14.31 0.25 -24.97
N LEU A 148 -14.82 -0.86 -25.51
CA LEU A 148 -15.73 -1.74 -24.79
C LEU A 148 -15.09 -2.31 -23.51
N ALA A 149 -13.79 -2.68 -23.55
CA ALA A 149 -13.08 -3.17 -22.39
C ALA A 149 -12.94 -2.08 -21.31
N TYR A 150 -12.60 -0.84 -21.70
CA TYR A 150 -12.52 0.30 -20.79
C TYR A 150 -13.89 0.64 -20.17
N ASP A 151 -14.97 0.61 -20.96
CA ASP A 151 -16.32 0.87 -20.44
C ASP A 151 -16.74 -0.20 -19.42
N ARG A 152 -16.48 -1.47 -19.73
CA ARG A 152 -16.74 -2.58 -18.77
C ARG A 152 -15.94 -2.42 -17.49
N ALA A 153 -14.67 -2.02 -17.56
CA ALA A 153 -13.84 -1.79 -16.40
C ALA A 153 -14.41 -0.63 -15.56
N PHE A 154 -14.79 0.47 -16.18
CA PHE A 154 -15.41 1.62 -15.52
C PHE A 154 -16.68 1.20 -14.76
N GLU A 155 -17.62 0.52 -15.42
CA GLU A 155 -18.87 0.06 -14.80
C GLU A 155 -18.62 -0.96 -13.69
N THR A 156 -17.59 -1.80 -13.82
CA THR A 156 -17.20 -2.75 -12.79
C THR A 156 -16.74 -2.02 -11.53
N TYR A 157 -15.88 -1.01 -11.65
CA TYR A 157 -15.44 -0.23 -10.48
C TYR A 157 -16.58 0.58 -9.86
N ARG A 158 -17.53 1.09 -10.64
CA ARG A 158 -18.72 1.75 -10.11
C ARG A 158 -19.59 0.79 -9.30
N ARG A 159 -19.80 -0.42 -9.80
CA ARG A 159 -20.52 -1.46 -9.06
C ARG A 159 -19.79 -1.82 -7.75
N ILE A 160 -18.46 -2.02 -7.80
CA ILE A 160 -17.66 -2.25 -6.60
C ILE A 160 -17.83 -1.11 -5.60
N ALA A 161 -17.84 0.14 -6.06
CA ALA A 161 -18.05 1.30 -5.19
C ALA A 161 -19.43 1.30 -4.52
N ALA A 162 -20.46 0.83 -5.21
CA ALA A 162 -21.81 0.72 -4.66
C ALA A 162 -21.94 -0.41 -3.61
N GLU A 163 -21.09 -1.44 -3.71
CA GLU A 163 -21.03 -2.56 -2.76
C GLU A 163 -20.17 -2.24 -1.52
N CYS A 164 -19.39 -1.16 -1.54
CA CYS A 164 -18.58 -0.72 -0.40
C CYS A 164 -19.43 0.03 0.64
N PRO A 165 -19.06 -0.04 1.93
CA PRO A 165 -19.70 0.72 2.98
C PRO A 165 -19.44 2.21 2.85
#